data_2e65f6105ac0210d9538a780d178f601
#
_entry.id   2e65f6105ac0210d9538a780d178f601
#
_cell.length_a   1.000
_cell.length_b   1.000
_cell.length_c   1.000
_cell.angle_alpha   90.00
_cell.angle_beta   90.00
_cell.angle_gamma   90.00
#
_symmetry.space_group_name_H-M   'P 1'
#
loop_
_entity.id
_entity.type
_entity.pdbx_description
1 polymer ?
#
loop_
_entity_poly.entity_id
_entity_poly.type
_entity_poly.pdbx_seq_one_letter_code
_entity_poly.pdbx_strand_id
1 'polypeptide(L)'
;MLKFNIVLICIEAYFMLYREKSEKARKWFFILTCIQAILLSGLRHIHVGRDTYNYWNMFERVKSYSWSYLWVSLKTMVSTYEGVEPGFYLSMKIFQIFSKSFRLYLIVFACFVNIPLFVQFYRKSNEGLMSVLIYMTLFFAFVSTTGLRQTMALVIMGFIGMDFIIERKLKAFLICVLISYTFHKSALAFLPFYFNAYKKHTRP
;
A
#
# COMPACT_ATOMS: atom_id res chain seq x y z
N MET A 1 -19.04 8.44 7.02
CA MET A 1 -17.60 8.73 6.88
C MET A 1 -17.20 9.08 5.45
N LEU A 2 -17.46 8.24 4.42
CA LEU A 2 -17.03 8.50 3.03
C LEU A 2 -17.49 9.87 2.49
N LYS A 3 -18.77 10.20 2.61
CA LYS A 3 -19.32 11.50 2.16
C LYS A 3 -18.64 12.69 2.84
N PHE A 4 -18.38 12.60 4.13
CA PHE A 4 -17.69 13.65 4.89
C PHE A 4 -16.26 13.85 4.38
N ASN A 5 -15.54 12.77 4.11
CA ASN A 5 -14.17 12.84 3.60
C ASN A 5 -14.10 13.45 2.20
N ILE A 6 -15.06 13.11 1.32
CA ILE A 6 -15.15 13.70 -0.01
C ILE A 6 -15.38 15.21 0.09
N VAL A 7 -16.32 15.63 0.93
CA VAL A 7 -16.60 17.06 1.16
C VAL A 7 -15.35 17.77 1.68
N LEU A 8 -14.65 17.19 2.65
CA LEU A 8 -13.42 17.76 3.21
C LEU A 8 -12.33 17.92 2.14
N ILE A 9 -12.10 16.89 1.32
CA ILE A 9 -11.14 16.95 0.21
C ILE A 9 -11.52 18.03 -0.80
N CYS A 10 -12.80 18.15 -1.13
CA CYS A 10 -13.28 19.21 -2.04
C CYS A 10 -13.07 20.60 -1.46
N ILE A 11 -13.31 20.78 -0.16
CA ILE A 11 -13.06 22.07 0.53
C ILE A 11 -11.57 22.39 0.53
N GLU A 12 -10.72 21.43 0.88
CA GLU A 12 -9.25 21.59 0.86
C GLU A 12 -8.74 21.91 -0.53
N ALA A 13 -9.23 21.20 -1.55
CA ALA A 13 -8.87 21.45 -2.94
C ALA A 13 -9.33 22.83 -3.40
N TYR A 14 -10.57 23.20 -3.14
CA TYR A 14 -11.11 24.52 -3.48
C TYR A 14 -10.30 25.62 -2.82
N PHE A 15 -10.05 25.52 -1.52
CA PHE A 15 -9.31 26.52 -0.76
C PHE A 15 -7.89 26.72 -1.31
N MET A 16 -7.18 25.63 -1.59
CA MET A 16 -5.81 25.66 -2.11
C MET A 16 -5.74 26.15 -3.56
N LEU A 17 -6.63 25.67 -4.42
CA LEU A 17 -6.64 26.04 -5.85
C LEU A 17 -7.16 27.46 -6.09
N TYR A 18 -8.10 27.93 -5.28
CA TYR A 18 -8.67 29.26 -5.42
C TYR A 18 -7.74 30.34 -4.89
N ARG A 19 -7.16 30.12 -3.70
CA ARG A 19 -6.35 31.13 -3.02
C ARG A 19 -4.97 31.31 -3.65
N GLU A 20 -4.35 30.22 -4.09
CA GLU A 20 -3.02 30.26 -4.70
C GLU A 20 -2.95 29.24 -5.82
N LYS A 21 -3.04 29.67 -7.09
CA LYS A 21 -2.74 28.84 -8.28
C LYS A 21 -1.24 28.60 -8.40
N SER A 22 -0.61 28.10 -7.35
CA SER A 22 0.83 27.92 -7.25
C SER A 22 1.21 26.47 -6.96
N GLU A 23 2.42 26.09 -7.34
CA GLU A 23 2.99 24.77 -7.01
C GLU A 23 3.02 24.53 -5.49
N LYS A 24 3.15 25.59 -4.69
CA LYS A 24 3.09 25.53 -3.24
C LYS A 24 1.71 25.09 -2.74
N ALA A 25 0.62 25.65 -3.31
CA ALA A 25 -0.73 25.25 -2.96
C ALA A 25 -1.00 23.78 -3.32
N ARG A 26 -0.57 23.35 -4.52
CA ARG A 26 -0.62 21.94 -4.95
C ARG A 26 0.09 21.00 -3.97
N LYS A 27 1.31 21.34 -3.56
CA LYS A 27 2.08 20.56 -2.60
C LYS A 27 1.36 20.42 -1.26
N TRP A 28 0.80 21.50 -0.73
CA TRP A 28 0.07 21.48 0.54
C TRP A 28 -1.23 20.67 0.44
N PHE A 29 -1.94 20.73 -0.67
CA PHE A 29 -3.11 19.88 -0.91
C PHE A 29 -2.74 18.39 -0.75
N PHE A 30 -1.68 17.93 -1.43
CA PHE A 30 -1.25 16.53 -1.33
C PHE A 30 -0.77 16.14 0.08
N ILE A 31 -0.09 17.04 0.79
CA ILE A 31 0.35 16.79 2.16
C ILE A 31 -0.86 16.63 3.09
N LEU A 32 -1.81 17.56 3.06
CA LEU A 32 -2.99 17.54 3.93
C LEU A 32 -3.87 16.31 3.67
N THR A 33 -4.17 16.03 2.41
CA THR A 33 -4.99 14.86 2.05
C THR A 33 -4.26 13.53 2.35
N CYS A 34 -2.94 13.48 2.24
CA CYS A 34 -2.15 12.33 2.67
C CYS A 34 -2.24 12.12 4.19
N ILE A 35 -2.07 13.18 4.97
CA ILE A 35 -2.22 13.13 6.45
C ILE A 35 -3.62 12.66 6.82
N GLN A 36 -4.65 13.18 6.17
CA GLN A 36 -6.04 12.75 6.37
C GLN A 36 -6.22 11.26 6.08
N ALA A 37 -5.70 10.75 4.96
CA ALA A 37 -5.76 9.34 4.61
C ALA A 37 -5.04 8.46 5.66
N ILE A 38 -3.87 8.90 6.15
CA ILE A 38 -3.11 8.21 7.20
C ILE A 38 -3.91 8.16 8.51
N LEU A 39 -4.47 9.28 8.95
CA LEU A 39 -5.25 9.35 10.19
C LEU A 39 -6.50 8.47 10.11
N LEU A 40 -7.23 8.52 9.00
CA LEU A 40 -8.44 7.70 8.79
C LEU A 40 -8.13 6.20 8.79
N SER A 41 -7.04 5.77 8.17
CA SER A 41 -6.69 4.35 8.10
C SER A 41 -5.94 3.89 9.36
N GLY A 42 -5.04 4.69 9.91
CA GLY A 42 -4.20 4.32 11.04
C GLY A 42 -4.92 4.37 12.39
N LEU A 43 -5.84 5.32 12.58
CA LEU A 43 -6.58 5.49 13.83
C LEU A 43 -7.91 4.74 13.87
N ARG A 44 -8.23 3.95 12.83
CA ARG A 44 -9.50 3.23 12.78
C ARG A 44 -9.63 2.22 13.93
N HIS A 45 -10.88 1.98 14.34
CA HIS A 45 -11.18 0.93 15.29
C HIS A 45 -10.98 -0.45 14.68
N ILE A 46 -10.67 -1.48 15.50
CA ILE A 46 -10.43 -2.85 15.03
C ILE A 46 -11.62 -3.49 14.29
N HIS A 47 -12.83 -3.00 14.50
CA HIS A 47 -14.03 -3.45 13.78
C HIS A 47 -14.32 -2.63 12.51
N VAL A 48 -13.46 -1.69 12.14
CA VAL A 48 -13.57 -0.96 10.87
C VAL A 48 -12.73 -1.65 9.81
N GLY A 49 -13.37 -2.01 8.70
CA GLY A 49 -12.77 -2.84 7.65
C GLY A 49 -13.00 -4.33 7.92
N ARG A 50 -13.31 -5.07 6.85
CA ARG A 50 -13.72 -6.48 6.91
C ARG A 50 -12.72 -7.38 7.63
N ASP A 51 -11.43 -7.13 7.44
CA ASP A 51 -10.36 -8.02 7.90
C ASP A 51 -9.53 -7.44 9.05
N THR A 52 -9.80 -6.22 9.53
CA THR A 52 -8.96 -5.57 10.55
C THR A 52 -8.89 -6.36 11.84
N TYR A 53 -10.02 -6.97 12.26
CA TYR A 53 -10.07 -7.83 13.43
C TYR A 53 -9.19 -9.09 13.25
N ASN A 54 -9.20 -9.68 12.05
CA ASN A 54 -8.35 -10.83 11.73
C ASN A 54 -6.86 -10.45 11.77
N TYR A 55 -6.50 -9.26 11.28
CA TYR A 55 -5.13 -8.76 11.37
C TYR A 55 -4.69 -8.46 12.80
N TRP A 56 -5.59 -7.99 13.65
CA TRP A 56 -5.32 -7.86 15.06
C TRP A 56 -5.05 -9.23 15.71
N ASN A 57 -5.88 -10.23 15.45
CA ASN A 57 -5.67 -11.60 15.92
C ASN A 57 -4.33 -12.19 15.42
N MET A 58 -3.97 -11.94 14.16
CA MET A 58 -2.68 -12.33 13.60
C MET A 58 -1.52 -11.65 14.35
N PHE A 59 -1.64 -10.34 14.59
CA PHE A 59 -0.63 -9.58 15.32
C PHE A 59 -0.43 -10.11 16.74
N GLU A 60 -1.51 -10.44 17.45
CA GLU A 60 -1.43 -11.05 18.79
C GLU A 60 -0.75 -12.42 18.76
N ARG A 61 -1.10 -13.29 17.81
CA ARG A 61 -0.46 -14.60 17.64
C ARG A 61 1.03 -14.52 17.32
N VAL A 62 1.44 -13.55 16.51
CA VAL A 62 2.85 -13.37 16.15
C VAL A 62 3.73 -13.07 17.37
N LYS A 63 3.18 -12.55 18.45
CA LYS A 63 3.93 -12.34 19.72
C LYS A 63 4.56 -13.63 20.22
N SER A 64 3.86 -14.76 20.09
CA SER A 64 4.32 -16.08 20.55
C SER A 64 5.20 -16.82 19.53
N TYR A 65 5.26 -16.37 18.27
CA TYR A 65 6.04 -17.07 17.24
C TYR A 65 7.54 -16.88 17.45
N SER A 66 8.31 -17.97 17.36
CA SER A 66 9.77 -17.89 17.31
C SER A 66 10.25 -17.42 15.93
N TRP A 67 11.46 -16.91 15.85
CA TRP A 67 12.09 -16.55 14.57
C TRP A 67 12.29 -17.77 13.66
N SER A 68 12.61 -18.93 14.25
CA SER A 68 12.72 -20.20 13.52
C SER A 68 11.41 -20.62 12.88
N TYR A 69 10.28 -20.45 13.58
CA TYR A 69 8.96 -20.73 13.03
C TYR A 69 8.66 -19.87 11.78
N LEU A 70 8.96 -18.58 11.85
CA LEU A 70 8.76 -17.69 10.70
C LEU A 70 9.64 -18.07 9.52
N TRP A 71 10.88 -18.50 9.79
CA TRP A 71 11.81 -18.96 8.75
C TRP A 71 11.35 -20.25 8.06
N VAL A 72 10.84 -21.21 8.85
CA VAL A 72 10.24 -22.43 8.31
C VAL A 72 9.01 -22.12 7.47
N SER A 73 8.14 -21.20 7.94
CA SER A 73 6.95 -20.76 7.20
C SER A 73 7.31 -20.13 5.85
N LEU A 74 8.41 -19.37 5.77
CA LEU A 74 8.91 -18.83 4.51
C LEU A 74 9.28 -19.95 3.52
N LYS A 75 10.01 -20.96 3.97
CA LYS A 75 10.40 -22.13 3.16
C LYS A 75 9.18 -22.92 2.70
N THR A 76 8.22 -23.15 3.58
CA THR A 76 7.00 -23.90 3.28
C THR A 76 6.12 -23.19 2.26
N MET A 77 6.03 -21.84 2.29
CA MET A 77 5.29 -21.09 1.31
C MET A 77 5.85 -21.25 -0.11
N VAL A 78 7.17 -21.39 -0.23
CA VAL A 78 7.82 -21.62 -1.54
C VAL A 78 7.52 -23.03 -2.07
N SER A 79 7.35 -24.01 -1.16
CA SER A 79 7.15 -25.42 -1.54
C SER A 79 5.69 -25.84 -1.66
N THR A 80 4.77 -25.21 -0.91
CA THR A 80 3.35 -25.56 -0.89
C THR A 80 2.49 -24.33 -1.16
N TYR A 81 1.54 -24.44 -2.10
CA TYR A 81 0.64 -23.34 -2.47
C TYR A 81 -0.30 -22.88 -1.33
N GLU A 82 -0.39 -23.62 -0.25
CA GLU A 82 -1.30 -23.43 0.89
C GLU A 82 -0.64 -22.73 2.10
N GLY A 83 0.54 -22.17 1.94
CA GLY A 83 1.28 -21.54 3.04
C GLY A 83 0.67 -20.24 3.54
N VAL A 84 0.95 -19.97 4.81
CA VAL A 84 0.80 -18.64 5.43
C VAL A 84 1.68 -17.64 4.67
N GLU A 85 1.21 -16.42 4.40
CA GLU A 85 1.99 -15.37 3.74
C GLU A 85 3.06 -14.81 4.69
N PRO A 86 4.31 -15.34 4.65
CA PRO A 86 5.28 -15.15 5.74
C PRO A 86 5.84 -13.73 5.79
N GLY A 87 5.84 -13.00 4.67
CA GLY A 87 6.30 -11.61 4.62
C GLY A 87 5.44 -10.71 5.49
N PHE A 88 4.12 -10.94 5.51
CA PHE A 88 3.22 -10.16 6.34
C PHE A 88 3.42 -10.46 7.84
N TYR A 89 3.58 -11.72 8.22
CA TYR A 89 3.91 -12.10 9.60
C TYR A 89 5.29 -11.58 10.03
N LEU A 90 6.27 -11.64 9.12
CA LEU A 90 7.60 -11.10 9.37
C LEU A 90 7.56 -9.58 9.61
N SER A 91 6.76 -8.83 8.84
CA SER A 91 6.59 -7.40 9.06
C SER A 91 6.01 -7.07 10.44
N MET A 92 5.03 -7.85 10.89
CA MET A 92 4.47 -7.73 12.24
C MET A 92 5.51 -8.06 13.31
N LYS A 93 6.29 -9.12 13.12
CA LYS A 93 7.32 -9.54 14.08
C LYS A 93 8.45 -8.52 14.21
N ILE A 94 8.92 -7.98 13.09
CA ILE A 94 9.93 -6.90 13.08
C ILE A 94 9.38 -5.67 13.81
N PHE A 95 8.13 -5.28 13.49
CA PHE A 95 7.52 -4.14 14.18
C PHE A 95 7.41 -4.36 15.69
N GLN A 96 7.14 -5.59 16.13
CA GLN A 96 7.02 -5.95 17.55
C GLN A 96 8.34 -5.87 18.35
N ILE A 97 9.48 -5.71 17.69
CA ILE A 97 10.75 -5.37 18.35
C ILE A 97 10.66 -3.94 18.95
N PHE A 98 9.97 -3.02 18.26
CA PHE A 98 9.85 -1.62 18.65
C PHE A 98 8.60 -1.37 19.49
N SER A 99 7.47 -2.01 19.15
CA SER A 99 6.20 -1.80 19.86
C SER A 99 5.28 -3.01 19.81
N LYS A 100 4.63 -3.32 20.93
CA LYS A 100 3.59 -4.36 21.04
C LYS A 100 2.18 -3.83 20.74
N SER A 101 2.03 -2.57 20.33
CA SER A 101 0.75 -1.93 20.06
C SER A 101 0.32 -2.16 18.61
N PHE A 102 -0.80 -2.86 18.42
CA PHE A 102 -1.41 -3.03 17.11
C PHE A 102 -1.86 -1.69 16.48
N ARG A 103 -2.28 -0.73 17.31
CA ARG A 103 -2.65 0.61 16.84
C ARG A 103 -1.46 1.32 16.19
N LEU A 104 -0.30 1.29 16.83
CA LEU A 104 0.91 1.86 16.24
C LEU A 104 1.33 1.12 14.96
N TYR A 105 1.16 -0.20 14.91
CA TYR A 105 1.37 -0.97 13.68
C TYR A 105 0.47 -0.47 12.53
N LEU A 106 -0.82 -0.22 12.81
CA LEU A 106 -1.75 0.32 11.80
C LEU A 106 -1.35 1.71 11.31
N ILE A 107 -0.85 2.59 12.21
CA ILE A 107 -0.40 3.94 11.84
C ILE A 107 0.84 3.84 10.94
N VAL A 108 1.84 3.02 11.32
CA VAL A 108 3.05 2.82 10.50
C VAL A 108 2.70 2.21 9.16
N PHE A 109 1.78 1.22 9.14
CA PHE A 109 1.26 0.65 7.90
C PHE A 109 0.57 1.71 7.03
N ALA A 110 -0.26 2.57 7.62
CA ALA A 110 -0.92 3.65 6.92
C ALA A 110 0.08 4.64 6.28
N CYS A 111 1.16 4.97 7.00
CA CYS A 111 2.24 5.78 6.46
C CYS A 111 2.94 5.07 5.28
N PHE A 112 3.27 3.80 5.45
CA PHE A 112 3.93 2.99 4.42
C PHE A 112 3.11 2.91 3.12
N VAL A 113 1.78 2.88 3.21
CA VAL A 113 0.88 2.80 2.05
C VAL A 113 0.65 4.19 1.43
N ASN A 114 0.25 5.15 2.25
CA ASN A 114 -0.27 6.42 1.72
C ASN A 114 0.85 7.39 1.30
N ILE A 115 1.96 7.47 2.05
CA ILE A 115 3.03 8.43 1.70
C ILE A 115 3.56 8.17 0.29
N PRO A 116 3.99 6.96 -0.06
CA PRO A 116 4.47 6.69 -1.40
C PRO A 116 3.41 6.96 -2.47
N LEU A 117 2.16 6.54 -2.25
CA LEU A 117 1.07 6.72 -3.20
C LEU A 117 0.82 8.20 -3.50
N PHE A 118 0.76 9.04 -2.46
CA PHE A 118 0.55 10.47 -2.63
C PHE A 118 1.76 11.18 -3.26
N VAL A 119 2.98 10.71 -3.00
CA VAL A 119 4.18 11.17 -3.72
C VAL A 119 4.08 10.86 -5.21
N GLN A 120 3.57 9.68 -5.59
CA GLN A 120 3.36 9.35 -7.01
C GLN A 120 2.26 10.23 -7.64
N PHE A 121 1.16 10.47 -6.96
CA PHE A 121 0.12 11.38 -7.45
C PHE A 121 0.68 12.78 -7.66
N TYR A 122 1.44 13.30 -6.69
CA TYR A 122 2.07 14.61 -6.82
C TYR A 122 3.04 14.68 -8.00
N ARG A 123 3.87 13.66 -8.22
CA ARG A 123 4.92 13.67 -9.24
C ARG A 123 4.44 13.33 -10.64
N LYS A 124 3.49 12.40 -10.77
CA LYS A 124 3.14 11.79 -12.07
C LYS A 124 1.74 12.13 -12.56
N SER A 125 0.86 12.66 -11.71
CA SER A 125 -0.49 13.00 -12.13
C SER A 125 -0.59 14.44 -12.64
N ASN A 126 -1.13 14.60 -13.84
CA ASN A 126 -1.49 15.93 -14.37
C ASN A 126 -2.74 16.47 -13.65
N GLU A 127 -3.69 15.57 -13.30
CA GLU A 127 -4.95 15.90 -12.64
C GLU A 127 -4.94 15.36 -11.19
N GLY A 128 -4.15 16.03 -10.33
CA GLY A 128 -3.89 15.58 -8.97
C GLY A 128 -5.16 15.45 -8.11
N LEU A 129 -6.07 16.43 -8.22
CA LEU A 129 -7.36 16.38 -7.52
C LEU A 129 -8.17 15.14 -7.91
N MET A 130 -8.28 14.87 -9.22
CA MET A 130 -9.00 13.71 -9.72
C MET A 130 -8.38 12.40 -9.23
N SER A 131 -7.04 12.30 -9.20
CA SER A 131 -6.34 11.12 -8.68
C SER A 131 -6.65 10.88 -7.20
N VAL A 132 -6.67 11.93 -6.38
CA VAL A 132 -7.04 11.83 -4.95
C VAL A 132 -8.51 11.43 -4.79
N LEU A 133 -9.43 12.05 -5.55
CA LEU A 133 -10.86 11.72 -5.50
C LEU A 133 -11.11 10.26 -5.88
N ILE A 134 -10.54 9.78 -6.98
CA ILE A 134 -10.65 8.39 -7.41
C ILE A 134 -10.10 7.45 -6.33
N TYR A 135 -8.94 7.75 -5.77
CA TYR A 135 -8.35 6.94 -4.72
C TYR A 135 -9.26 6.88 -3.49
N MET A 136 -9.67 8.03 -2.97
CA MET A 136 -10.44 8.11 -1.73
C MET A 136 -11.86 7.54 -1.86
N THR A 137 -12.46 7.58 -3.06
CA THR A 137 -13.82 7.07 -3.29
C THR A 137 -13.86 5.58 -3.63
N LEU A 138 -12.95 5.11 -4.50
CA LEU A 138 -13.02 3.76 -5.06
C LEU A 138 -12.07 2.78 -4.39
N PHE A 139 -10.86 3.22 -4.02
CA PHE A 139 -9.79 2.32 -3.61
C PHE A 139 -9.43 2.40 -2.13
N PHE A 140 -9.63 3.54 -1.47
CA PHE A 140 -9.17 3.76 -0.09
C PHE A 140 -9.70 2.72 0.89
N ALA A 141 -10.99 2.39 0.82
CA ALA A 141 -11.61 1.42 1.73
C ALA A 141 -10.97 0.04 1.61
N PHE A 142 -10.64 -0.40 0.39
CA PHE A 142 -9.97 -1.68 0.17
C PHE A 142 -8.48 -1.62 0.52
N VAL A 143 -7.75 -0.68 -0.09
CA VAL A 143 -6.29 -0.56 0.03
C VAL A 143 -5.87 -0.26 1.47
N SER A 144 -6.56 0.64 2.14
CA SER A 144 -6.13 1.14 3.46
C SER A 144 -6.78 0.43 4.64
N THR A 145 -7.89 -0.31 4.45
CA THR A 145 -8.63 -0.88 5.58
C THR A 145 -8.89 -2.38 5.50
N THR A 146 -8.99 -2.97 4.32
CA THR A 146 -9.42 -4.37 4.17
C THR A 146 -8.29 -5.28 3.70
N GLY A 147 -7.70 -4.99 2.55
CA GLY A 147 -6.72 -5.87 1.89
C GLY A 147 -5.25 -5.62 2.30
N LEU A 148 -4.91 -5.48 3.58
CA LEU A 148 -3.57 -5.04 4.02
C LEU A 148 -2.41 -5.84 3.41
N ARG A 149 -2.52 -7.17 3.34
CA ARG A 149 -1.48 -8.04 2.76
C ARG A 149 -1.29 -7.76 1.26
N GLN A 150 -2.40 -7.72 0.54
CA GLN A 150 -2.39 -7.39 -0.89
C GLN A 150 -1.88 -5.98 -1.13
N THR A 151 -2.25 -5.03 -0.29
CA THR A 151 -1.79 -3.64 -0.37
C THR A 151 -0.29 -3.52 -0.19
N MET A 152 0.32 -4.27 0.75
CA MET A 152 1.79 -4.32 0.88
C MET A 152 2.45 -4.74 -0.43
N ALA A 153 1.96 -5.82 -1.05
CA ALA A 153 2.46 -6.29 -2.32
C ALA A 153 2.28 -5.26 -3.45
N LEU A 154 1.09 -4.62 -3.52
CA LEU A 154 0.80 -3.57 -4.51
C LEU A 154 1.69 -2.34 -4.35
N VAL A 155 1.95 -1.92 -3.13
CA VAL A 155 2.81 -0.76 -2.85
C VAL A 155 4.25 -1.06 -3.28
N ILE A 156 4.80 -2.23 -2.92
CA ILE A 156 6.16 -2.61 -3.35
C ILE A 156 6.26 -2.66 -4.87
N MET A 157 5.29 -3.29 -5.54
CA MET A 157 5.29 -3.39 -7.01
C MET A 157 5.05 -2.04 -7.69
N GLY A 158 4.11 -1.23 -7.18
CA GLY A 158 3.77 0.07 -7.76
C GLY A 158 4.88 1.12 -7.63
N PHE A 159 5.70 1.03 -6.59
CA PHE A 159 6.75 2.01 -6.32
C PHE A 159 8.11 1.61 -6.85
N ILE A 160 8.50 0.36 -6.62
CA ILE A 160 9.85 -0.13 -6.93
C ILE A 160 9.79 -1.00 -8.18
N GLY A 161 8.82 -1.90 -8.27
CA GLY A 161 8.67 -2.83 -9.38
C GLY A 161 8.42 -2.12 -10.72
N MET A 162 7.59 -1.05 -10.73
CA MET A 162 7.30 -0.29 -11.94
C MET A 162 8.52 0.46 -12.47
N ASP A 163 9.36 1.02 -11.60
CA ASP A 163 10.58 1.68 -12.03
C ASP A 163 11.55 0.69 -12.69
N PHE A 164 11.65 -0.55 -12.17
CA PHE A 164 12.45 -1.60 -12.81
C PHE A 164 11.87 -2.10 -14.14
N ILE A 165 10.56 -2.03 -14.33
CA ILE A 165 9.97 -2.25 -15.66
C ILE A 165 10.43 -1.16 -16.63
N ILE A 166 10.31 0.11 -16.24
CA ILE A 166 10.70 1.27 -17.08
C ILE A 166 12.19 1.21 -17.42
N GLU A 167 13.03 0.88 -16.45
CA GLU A 167 14.50 0.78 -16.60
C GLU A 167 14.97 -0.54 -17.24
N ARG A 168 14.07 -1.44 -17.62
CA ARG A 168 14.38 -2.76 -18.21
C ARG A 168 15.26 -3.66 -17.34
N LYS A 169 15.15 -3.55 -16.03
CA LYS A 169 15.95 -4.32 -15.06
C LYS A 169 15.22 -5.60 -14.64
N LEU A 170 15.17 -6.62 -15.51
CA LEU A 170 14.43 -7.87 -15.27
C LEU A 170 14.79 -8.53 -13.93
N LYS A 171 16.07 -8.68 -13.62
CA LYS A 171 16.50 -9.34 -12.38
C LYS A 171 15.97 -8.62 -11.14
N ALA A 172 16.08 -7.28 -11.09
CA ALA A 172 15.58 -6.48 -9.99
C ALA A 172 14.05 -6.54 -9.90
N PHE A 173 13.37 -6.50 -11.04
CA PHE A 173 11.92 -6.68 -11.10
C PHE A 173 11.48 -8.04 -10.52
N LEU A 174 12.14 -9.15 -10.92
CA LEU A 174 11.83 -10.48 -10.39
C LEU A 174 12.07 -10.59 -8.89
N ILE A 175 13.11 -9.94 -8.36
CA ILE A 175 13.34 -9.85 -6.91
C ILE A 175 12.18 -9.10 -6.24
N CYS A 176 11.71 -7.99 -6.80
CA CYS A 176 10.55 -7.28 -6.28
C CYS A 176 9.27 -8.14 -6.29
N VAL A 177 9.04 -8.89 -7.37
CA VAL A 177 7.90 -9.84 -7.46
C VAL A 177 8.03 -10.90 -6.36
N LEU A 178 9.21 -11.47 -6.15
CA LEU A 178 9.45 -12.48 -5.12
C LEU A 178 9.20 -11.92 -3.71
N ILE A 179 9.72 -10.74 -3.40
CA ILE A 179 9.47 -10.07 -2.12
C ILE A 179 7.97 -9.81 -1.95
N SER A 180 7.32 -9.22 -2.95
CA SER A 180 5.88 -8.92 -2.91
C SER A 180 5.03 -10.19 -2.78
N TYR A 181 5.44 -11.29 -3.39
CA TYR A 181 4.78 -12.59 -3.28
C TYR A 181 4.76 -13.11 -1.84
N THR A 182 5.78 -12.83 -1.04
CA THR A 182 5.78 -13.20 0.38
C THR A 182 4.70 -12.47 1.19
N PHE A 183 4.22 -11.32 0.71
CA PHE A 183 3.11 -10.59 1.31
C PHE A 183 1.75 -11.00 0.75
N HIS A 184 1.68 -11.25 -0.57
CA HIS A 184 0.44 -11.71 -1.20
C HIS A 184 0.68 -12.34 -2.58
N LYS A 185 0.02 -13.48 -2.81
CA LYS A 185 0.15 -14.27 -4.06
C LYS A 185 -0.19 -13.49 -5.33
N SER A 186 -1.07 -12.49 -5.23
CA SER A 186 -1.45 -11.64 -6.37
C SER A 186 -0.28 -10.85 -6.98
N ALA A 187 0.86 -10.76 -6.31
CA ALA A 187 2.07 -10.17 -6.88
C ALA A 187 2.51 -10.84 -8.20
N LEU A 188 2.20 -12.13 -8.39
CA LEU A 188 2.49 -12.84 -9.64
C LEU A 188 1.76 -12.25 -10.87
N ALA A 189 0.61 -11.59 -10.66
CA ALA A 189 -0.12 -10.91 -11.71
C ALA A 189 0.68 -9.76 -12.38
N PHE A 190 1.75 -9.29 -11.74
CA PHE A 190 2.64 -8.27 -12.33
C PHE A 190 3.63 -8.84 -13.35
N LEU A 191 3.90 -10.14 -13.37
CA LEU A 191 4.85 -10.76 -14.32
C LEU A 191 4.54 -10.42 -15.78
N PRO A 192 3.29 -10.54 -16.27
CA PRO A 192 2.96 -10.21 -17.66
C PRO A 192 3.22 -8.75 -18.03
N PHE A 193 3.16 -7.82 -17.06
CA PHE A 193 3.37 -6.38 -17.32
C PHE A 193 4.79 -6.11 -17.83
N TYR A 194 5.80 -6.80 -17.28
CA TYR A 194 7.17 -6.64 -17.75
C TYR A 194 7.33 -7.00 -19.23
N PHE A 195 6.76 -8.11 -19.66
CA PHE A 195 6.88 -8.59 -21.02
C PHE A 195 6.01 -7.80 -22.01
N ASN A 196 4.82 -7.36 -21.59
CA ASN A 196 3.90 -6.59 -22.43
C ASN A 196 4.34 -5.14 -22.62
N ALA A 197 5.04 -4.54 -21.63
CA ALA A 197 5.53 -3.18 -21.71
C ALA A 197 6.47 -2.93 -22.91
N TYR A 198 7.05 -3.99 -23.48
CA TYR A 198 8.04 -3.90 -24.58
C TYR A 198 7.57 -4.55 -25.89
N LYS A 199 6.36 -5.07 -25.95
CA LYS A 199 5.79 -5.43 -27.25
C LYS A 199 5.60 -4.16 -28.07
N LYS A 200 6.38 -4.00 -29.15
CA LYS A 200 6.08 -3.00 -30.17
C LYS A 200 4.66 -3.25 -30.63
N HIS A 201 3.74 -2.35 -30.32
CA HIS A 201 2.46 -2.31 -31.01
C HIS A 201 2.77 -1.93 -32.45
N THR A 202 3.02 -2.90 -33.30
CA THR A 202 2.84 -2.76 -34.74
C THR A 202 1.34 -2.52 -34.91
N ARG A 203 0.93 -1.26 -34.95
CA ARG A 203 -0.41 -0.92 -35.44
C ARG A 203 -0.45 -1.33 -36.90
N PRO A 204 -1.51 -2.01 -37.32
CA PRO A 204 -1.74 -2.30 -38.76
C PRO A 204 -1.88 -0.99 -39.53
#